data_1542a648aafd13a1e61661b9d6c47e2a
#
_entry.id   1542a648aafd13a1e61661b9d6c47e2a
#
_cell.length_a   1.000
_cell.length_b   1.000
_cell.length_c   1.000
_cell.angle_alpha   90.00
_cell.angle_beta   90.00
_cell.angle_gamma   90.00
#
_symmetry.space_group_name_H-M   'P 1'
#
loop_
_entity.id
_entity.type
_entity.pdbx_description
1 polymer ?
#
loop_
_entity_poly.entity_id
_entity_poly.type
_entity_poly.pdbx_seq_one_letter_code
_entity_poly.pdbx_strand_id
1 'polypeptide(L)'
;MASEGNISVSSVGDTAGVASAVDAKSGSNTLEGREGFSNRLGFLLISAGCAIGLGNIWRFPYITGEYGGAAFVLLIVLFLLVLGLPVLVMEFAVGRASYRSTARSFDALEPRGTKWHRFKWVTIVGNYLLMMFYTSVCGWMVAYLFKMATGTFDGTEDVAVVFSSMTGNPLEMTGWMLLVTVMGFAICAMGVQKGVERITKYMMAALFIFLAVLCVRSCLLEGGEEGLAFYLLPNFDNLFNNPSASFPEIVYAAMSQAVFMLSIGIGSMSIFGSYMTRDRRLMGEAVRIAGLDTLVAIMAGLIIFPACFAYGINPDSGPNLVFLTLPHVFEQM
;
A
#
# COMPACT_ATOMS: atom_id res chain seq x y z
N MET A 1 13.61 -76.32 24.39
CA MET A 1 13.36 -75.27 25.37
C MET A 1 13.59 -73.94 24.72
N ALA A 2 12.52 -73.26 24.35
CA ALA A 2 12.52 -72.03 23.62
C ALA A 2 12.71 -70.83 24.61
N SER A 3 13.50 -69.86 24.19
CA SER A 3 13.59 -68.57 24.88
C SER A 3 13.17 -67.50 23.86
N GLU A 4 11.97 -66.99 24.03
CA GLU A 4 11.43 -65.89 23.30
C GLU A 4 12.12 -64.56 23.72
N GLY A 5 12.75 -63.89 22.76
CA GLY A 5 13.32 -62.58 22.91
C GLY A 5 12.27 -61.50 22.58
N ASN A 6 11.86 -60.76 23.57
CA ASN A 6 10.90 -59.67 23.51
C ASN A 6 11.59 -58.41 22.93
N ILE A 7 11.20 -58.01 21.72
CA ILE A 7 11.64 -56.75 21.10
C ILE A 7 10.67 -55.64 21.55
N SER A 8 11.12 -54.83 22.49
CA SER A 8 10.41 -53.62 22.89
C SER A 8 10.57 -52.53 21.84
N VAL A 9 9.47 -52.14 21.20
CA VAL A 9 9.38 -50.96 20.35
C VAL A 9 9.29 -49.73 21.28
N SER A 10 10.38 -48.97 21.35
CA SER A 10 10.42 -47.66 22.01
C SER A 10 10.91 -46.61 21.00
N SER A 11 9.99 -45.98 20.24
CA SER A 11 10.29 -44.75 19.53
C SER A 11 9.02 -44.02 19.09
N VAL A 12 8.23 -43.55 20.06
CA VAL A 12 7.25 -42.46 19.86
C VAL A 12 7.32 -41.60 21.11
N GLY A 13 8.30 -40.69 21.15
CA GLY A 13 8.51 -39.85 22.35
C GLY A 13 9.25 -38.54 22.13
N ASP A 14 9.49 -38.09 20.90
CA ASP A 14 10.35 -36.90 20.71
C ASP A 14 9.68 -35.69 20.05
N THR A 15 8.44 -35.77 19.65
CA THR A 15 7.71 -34.60 19.12
C THR A 15 7.14 -33.68 20.18
N ALA A 16 6.85 -34.20 21.39
CA ALA A 16 6.38 -33.41 22.53
C ALA A 16 7.51 -32.55 23.14
N GLY A 17 8.75 -33.04 23.11
CA GLY A 17 9.91 -32.31 23.64
C GLY A 17 10.31 -31.10 22.82
N VAL A 18 10.13 -31.15 21.49
CA VAL A 18 10.42 -30.01 20.61
C VAL A 18 9.35 -28.93 20.73
N ALA A 19 8.08 -29.29 20.86
CA ALA A 19 6.99 -28.36 21.12
C ALA A 19 7.16 -27.65 22.46
N SER A 20 7.53 -28.37 23.53
CA SER A 20 7.79 -27.81 24.84
C SER A 20 9.04 -26.92 24.91
N ALA A 21 10.09 -27.21 24.14
CA ALA A 21 11.28 -26.36 24.09
C ALA A 21 11.07 -25.07 23.27
N VAL A 22 10.16 -25.09 22.29
CA VAL A 22 9.73 -23.89 21.56
C VAL A 22 8.87 -23.00 22.44
N ASP A 23 7.96 -23.58 23.23
CA ASP A 23 7.12 -22.84 24.17
C ASP A 23 7.91 -22.29 25.38
N ALA A 24 8.92 -22.99 25.89
CA ALA A 24 9.75 -22.51 27.00
C ALA A 24 10.69 -21.34 26.60
N LYS A 25 11.13 -21.25 25.33
CA LYS A 25 11.84 -20.06 24.84
C LYS A 25 10.93 -18.91 24.42
N SER A 26 9.66 -19.18 24.15
CA SER A 26 8.64 -18.17 23.84
C SER A 26 8.10 -17.46 25.08
N GLY A 27 8.29 -18.01 26.27
CA GLY A 27 7.68 -17.52 27.49
C GLY A 27 8.31 -16.28 28.15
N SER A 28 9.44 -15.75 27.64
CA SER A 28 10.13 -14.60 28.25
C SER A 28 10.30 -13.39 27.32
N ASN A 29 9.71 -13.40 26.13
CA ASN A 29 9.64 -12.22 25.26
C ASN A 29 8.25 -11.57 25.37
N THR A 30 7.87 -11.21 26.56
CA THR A 30 6.71 -10.37 26.83
C THR A 30 6.92 -8.99 26.24
N LEU A 31 5.82 -8.41 25.75
CA LEU A 31 5.67 -7.02 25.31
C LEU A 31 5.97 -5.99 26.43
N GLU A 32 6.64 -6.39 27.50
CA GLU A 32 7.06 -5.53 28.60
C GLU A 32 8.03 -4.47 28.06
N GLY A 33 7.49 -3.25 27.81
CA GLY A 33 8.21 -2.08 27.40
C GLY A 33 8.06 -1.65 25.93
N ARG A 34 7.34 -2.40 25.07
CA ARG A 34 7.08 -1.96 23.70
C ARG A 34 5.70 -1.32 23.57
N GLU A 35 5.64 -0.07 23.07
CA GLU A 35 4.38 0.59 22.75
C GLU A 35 3.60 -0.25 21.72
N GLY A 36 2.37 -0.62 22.05
CA GLY A 36 1.41 -1.26 21.14
C GLY A 36 0.36 -0.26 20.64
N PHE A 37 -0.47 -0.65 19.69
CA PHE A 37 -1.61 0.19 19.29
C PHE A 37 -2.68 0.23 20.39
N SER A 38 -3.33 1.41 20.55
CA SER A 38 -4.30 1.63 21.62
C SER A 38 -5.55 0.76 21.48
N ASN A 39 -5.97 0.49 20.24
CA ASN A 39 -7.14 -0.35 19.96
C ASN A 39 -7.06 -0.98 18.55
N ARG A 40 -8.03 -1.85 18.24
CA ARG A 40 -8.12 -2.55 16.96
C ARG A 40 -8.31 -1.60 15.78
N LEU A 41 -9.14 -0.58 15.94
CA LEU A 41 -9.39 0.41 14.89
C LEU A 41 -8.10 1.19 14.55
N GLY A 42 -7.30 1.54 15.57
CA GLY A 42 -5.99 2.15 15.37
C GLY A 42 -5.07 1.28 14.53
N PHE A 43 -4.95 0.01 14.85
CA PHE A 43 -4.18 -0.95 14.07
C PHE A 43 -4.66 -1.02 12.62
N LEU A 44 -5.97 -1.17 12.38
CA LEU A 44 -6.54 -1.27 11.03
C LEU A 44 -6.30 0.00 10.22
N LEU A 45 -6.57 1.18 10.80
CA LEU A 45 -6.41 2.46 10.08
C LEU A 45 -4.94 2.77 9.76
N ILE A 46 -4.00 2.42 10.65
CA ILE A 46 -2.58 2.65 10.38
C ILE A 46 -2.07 1.66 9.35
N SER A 47 -2.41 0.37 9.47
CA SER A 47 -2.01 -0.63 8.49
C SER A 47 -2.64 -0.38 7.11
N ALA A 48 -3.90 0.00 7.07
CA ALA A 48 -4.56 0.45 5.85
C ALA A 48 -3.92 1.73 5.30
N GLY A 49 -3.61 2.72 6.16
CA GLY A 49 -2.93 3.95 5.75
C GLY A 49 -1.50 3.74 5.24
N CYS A 50 -0.85 2.63 5.59
CA CYS A 50 0.42 2.23 4.98
C CYS A 50 0.23 1.60 3.59
N ALA A 51 -0.86 0.86 3.38
CA ALA A 51 -1.22 0.32 2.07
C ALA A 51 -1.75 1.44 1.15
N ILE A 52 -2.71 2.21 1.64
CA ILE A 52 -3.34 3.31 0.89
C ILE A 52 -2.33 4.44 0.68
N GLY A 53 -1.87 4.59 -0.54
CA GLY A 53 -0.87 5.59 -0.89
C GLY A 53 -0.92 5.96 -2.37
N LEU A 54 0.24 6.32 -2.91
CA LEU A 54 0.40 6.67 -4.33
C LEU A 54 -0.02 5.54 -5.27
N GLY A 55 0.04 4.29 -4.81
CA GLY A 55 -0.39 3.12 -5.56
C GLY A 55 -1.86 3.16 -5.94
N ASN A 56 -2.71 3.64 -5.04
CA ASN A 56 -4.16 3.68 -5.22
C ASN A 56 -4.65 4.96 -5.91
N ILE A 57 -4.06 6.10 -5.55
CA ILE A 57 -4.55 7.42 -5.98
C ILE A 57 -3.87 7.85 -7.29
N TRP A 58 -2.62 7.46 -7.49
CA TRP A 58 -1.83 7.88 -8.64
C TRP A 58 -1.67 6.77 -9.69
N ARG A 59 -0.99 5.67 -9.30
CA ARG A 59 -0.62 4.63 -10.27
C ARG A 59 -1.82 3.84 -10.76
N PHE A 60 -2.73 3.46 -9.88
CA PHE A 60 -3.89 2.65 -10.23
C PHE A 60 -4.78 3.28 -11.32
N PRO A 61 -5.21 4.56 -11.23
CA PRO A 61 -6.04 5.14 -12.26
C PRO A 61 -5.37 5.19 -13.62
N TYR A 62 -4.10 5.67 -13.70
CA TYR A 62 -3.49 5.82 -15.00
C TYR A 62 -3.25 4.48 -15.71
N ILE A 63 -2.74 3.44 -15.00
CA ILE A 63 -2.57 2.12 -15.63
C ILE A 63 -3.91 1.44 -15.95
N THR A 64 -4.97 1.76 -15.21
CA THR A 64 -6.32 1.28 -15.53
C THR A 64 -6.82 1.96 -16.82
N GLY A 65 -6.54 3.24 -17.00
CA GLY A 65 -6.82 3.96 -18.25
C GLY A 65 -6.06 3.38 -19.44
N GLU A 66 -4.78 3.09 -19.25
CA GLU A 66 -3.89 2.56 -20.29
C GLU A 66 -4.26 1.12 -20.73
N TYR A 67 -4.66 0.28 -19.79
CA TYR A 67 -4.82 -1.18 -20.04
C TYR A 67 -6.28 -1.66 -20.13
N GLY A 68 -7.24 -0.76 -20.35
CA GLY A 68 -8.58 -1.16 -20.75
C GLY A 68 -9.65 -1.13 -19.67
N GLY A 69 -9.50 -0.27 -18.65
CA GLY A 69 -10.58 0.07 -17.72
C GLY A 69 -11.02 -1.07 -16.82
N ALA A 70 -12.33 -1.33 -16.76
CA ALA A 70 -12.94 -2.30 -15.86
C ALA A 70 -12.38 -3.73 -15.97
N ALA A 71 -12.05 -4.18 -17.19
CA ALA A 71 -11.49 -5.53 -17.38
C ALA A 71 -10.10 -5.67 -16.73
N PHE A 72 -9.29 -4.63 -16.78
CA PHE A 72 -7.99 -4.58 -16.10
C PHE A 72 -8.15 -4.53 -14.56
N VAL A 73 -9.14 -3.80 -14.05
CA VAL A 73 -9.45 -3.79 -12.61
C VAL A 73 -9.81 -5.18 -12.10
N LEU A 74 -10.60 -5.94 -12.86
CA LEU A 74 -10.91 -7.33 -12.50
C LEU A 74 -9.66 -8.21 -12.41
N LEU A 75 -8.70 -8.00 -13.32
CA LEU A 75 -7.43 -8.72 -13.30
C LEU A 75 -6.58 -8.34 -12.09
N ILE A 76 -6.55 -7.05 -11.70
CA ILE A 76 -5.90 -6.61 -10.46
C ILE A 76 -6.53 -7.27 -9.24
N VAL A 77 -7.86 -7.27 -9.14
CA VAL A 77 -8.59 -7.90 -8.02
C VAL A 77 -8.30 -9.40 -7.95
N LEU A 78 -8.22 -10.09 -9.09
CA LEU A 78 -7.83 -11.49 -9.14
C LEU A 78 -6.43 -11.70 -8.54
N PHE A 79 -5.43 -10.92 -8.95
CA PHE A 79 -4.08 -11.02 -8.41
C PHE A 79 -3.98 -10.59 -6.95
N LEU A 80 -4.80 -9.63 -6.53
CA LEU A 80 -4.88 -9.23 -5.13
C LEU A 80 -5.37 -10.40 -4.25
N LEU A 81 -6.37 -11.16 -4.72
CA LEU A 81 -6.89 -12.32 -3.99
C LEU A 81 -5.93 -13.51 -4.01
N VAL A 82 -5.32 -13.81 -5.17
CA VAL A 82 -4.49 -15.02 -5.36
C VAL A 82 -3.07 -14.82 -4.85
N LEU A 83 -2.50 -13.63 -4.99
CA LEU A 83 -1.11 -13.32 -4.64
C LEU A 83 -1.04 -12.33 -3.48
N GLY A 84 -1.76 -11.23 -3.54
CA GLY A 84 -1.69 -10.13 -2.57
C GLY A 84 -2.05 -10.57 -1.16
N LEU A 85 -3.23 -11.16 -0.97
CA LEU A 85 -3.70 -11.60 0.34
C LEU A 85 -2.80 -12.68 0.98
N PRO A 86 -2.38 -13.76 0.30
CA PRO A 86 -1.47 -14.73 0.88
C PRO A 86 -0.14 -14.10 1.32
N VAL A 87 0.47 -13.24 0.50
CA VAL A 87 1.74 -12.58 0.84
C VAL A 87 1.55 -11.64 2.03
N LEU A 88 0.46 -10.88 2.09
CA LEU A 88 0.13 -10.01 3.23
C LEU A 88 0.00 -10.81 4.53
N VAL A 89 -0.67 -11.95 4.48
CA VAL A 89 -0.79 -12.86 5.63
C VAL A 89 0.55 -13.44 6.06
N MET A 90 1.41 -13.79 5.10
CA MET A 90 2.77 -14.27 5.38
C MET A 90 3.62 -13.19 6.04
N GLU A 91 3.58 -11.94 5.56
CA GLU A 91 4.30 -10.82 6.19
C GLU A 91 3.82 -10.58 7.62
N PHE A 92 2.50 -10.57 7.85
CA PHE A 92 1.96 -10.47 9.21
C PHE A 92 2.39 -11.63 10.10
N ALA A 93 2.45 -12.85 9.57
CA ALA A 93 2.90 -14.03 10.30
C ALA A 93 4.36 -13.92 10.74
N VAL A 94 5.25 -13.50 9.83
CA VAL A 94 6.68 -13.26 10.13
C VAL A 94 6.84 -12.17 11.20
N GLY A 95 6.13 -11.06 11.07
CA GLY A 95 6.15 -9.99 12.05
C GLY A 95 5.69 -10.45 13.42
N ARG A 96 4.52 -11.12 13.48
CA ARG A 96 3.93 -11.62 14.72
C ARG A 96 4.76 -12.72 15.39
N ALA A 97 5.40 -13.59 14.61
CA ALA A 97 6.24 -14.65 15.15
C ALA A 97 7.53 -14.11 15.78
N SER A 98 8.11 -13.07 15.19
CA SER A 98 9.37 -12.49 15.63
C SER A 98 9.22 -11.44 16.73
N TYR A 99 8.10 -10.70 16.78
CA TYR A 99 7.90 -9.48 17.58
C TYR A 99 9.02 -8.44 17.37
N ARG A 100 9.65 -8.42 16.21
CA ARG A 100 10.78 -7.55 15.87
C ARG A 100 10.53 -6.79 14.56
N SER A 101 11.36 -5.77 14.31
CA SER A 101 11.40 -5.11 13.01
C SER A 101 11.79 -6.11 11.92
N THR A 102 11.38 -5.88 10.68
CA THR A 102 11.66 -6.74 9.54
C THR A 102 13.16 -7.07 9.42
N ALA A 103 14.02 -6.08 9.65
CA ALA A 103 15.47 -6.26 9.63
C ALA A 103 15.99 -7.30 10.66
N ARG A 104 15.28 -7.51 11.76
CA ARG A 104 15.66 -8.46 12.82
C ARG A 104 14.75 -9.70 12.90
N SER A 105 13.67 -9.73 12.12
CA SER A 105 12.73 -10.86 12.12
C SER A 105 13.39 -12.13 11.64
N PHE A 106 14.15 -12.04 10.56
CA PHE A 106 14.84 -13.19 9.99
C PHE A 106 15.96 -13.72 10.91
N ASP A 107 16.71 -12.82 11.58
CA ASP A 107 17.71 -13.23 12.58
C ASP A 107 17.07 -13.99 13.75
N ALA A 108 15.82 -13.66 14.12
CA ALA A 108 15.12 -14.26 15.23
C ALA A 108 14.46 -15.62 14.88
N LEU A 109 13.99 -15.76 13.63
CA LEU A 109 13.22 -16.92 13.18
C LEU A 109 14.07 -17.93 12.42
N GLU A 110 15.31 -17.58 12.10
CA GLU A 110 16.19 -18.43 11.27
C GLU A 110 16.51 -19.76 11.96
N PRO A 111 16.27 -20.90 11.28
CA PRO A 111 16.76 -22.20 11.73
C PRO A 111 18.29 -22.25 11.72
N ARG A 112 18.88 -22.98 12.68
CA ARG A 112 20.34 -23.15 12.76
C ARG A 112 20.91 -23.72 11.46
N GLY A 113 21.95 -23.08 10.91
CA GLY A 113 22.65 -23.52 9.70
C GLY A 113 22.11 -22.96 8.39
N THR A 114 21.03 -22.13 8.42
CA THR A 114 20.52 -21.44 7.24
C THR A 114 21.10 -20.02 7.10
N LYS A 115 20.78 -19.33 6.01
CA LYS A 115 21.32 -18.00 5.71
C LYS A 115 20.21 -16.96 5.46
N TRP A 116 19.02 -17.18 6.02
CA TRP A 116 17.87 -16.28 5.85
C TRP A 116 18.10 -14.89 6.43
N HIS A 117 18.99 -14.74 7.42
CA HIS A 117 19.40 -13.44 7.95
C HIS A 117 19.91 -12.47 6.87
N ARG A 118 20.41 -12.98 5.73
CA ARG A 118 20.86 -12.13 4.61
C ARG A 118 19.72 -11.42 3.91
N PHE A 119 18.51 -11.97 3.95
CA PHE A 119 17.33 -11.36 3.32
C PHE A 119 16.98 -10.00 3.92
N LYS A 120 17.39 -9.73 5.15
CA LYS A 120 17.23 -8.41 5.79
C LYS A 120 17.79 -7.27 4.95
N TRP A 121 18.89 -7.50 4.22
CA TRP A 121 19.49 -6.48 3.38
C TRP A 121 18.61 -6.11 2.18
N VAL A 122 17.90 -7.06 1.61
CA VAL A 122 16.94 -6.81 0.53
C VAL A 122 15.82 -5.91 1.03
N THR A 123 15.26 -6.19 2.20
CA THR A 123 14.19 -5.37 2.79
C THR A 123 14.69 -3.98 3.19
N ILE A 124 15.88 -3.87 3.77
CA ILE A 124 16.46 -2.58 4.16
C ILE A 124 16.71 -1.71 2.92
N VAL A 125 17.43 -2.22 1.93
CA VAL A 125 17.75 -1.48 0.70
C VAL A 125 16.48 -1.10 -0.06
N GLY A 126 15.52 -2.05 -0.19
CA GLY A 126 14.23 -1.79 -0.83
C GLY A 126 13.45 -0.66 -0.16
N ASN A 127 13.40 -0.64 1.18
CA ASN A 127 12.73 0.44 1.92
C ASN A 127 13.46 1.79 1.75
N TYR A 128 14.79 1.82 1.74
CA TYR A 128 15.53 3.07 1.49
C TYR A 128 15.28 3.63 0.09
N LEU A 129 15.34 2.79 -0.94
CA LEU A 129 15.04 3.19 -2.32
C LEU A 129 13.60 3.69 -2.46
N LEU A 130 12.66 2.99 -1.84
CA LEU A 130 11.26 3.40 -1.83
C LEU A 130 11.08 4.76 -1.14
N MET A 131 11.71 4.96 0.02
CA MET A 131 11.61 6.23 0.76
C MET A 131 12.22 7.41 -0.01
N MET A 132 13.31 7.21 -0.76
CA MET A 132 13.88 8.25 -1.63
C MET A 132 12.85 8.73 -2.66
N PHE A 133 12.13 7.81 -3.29
CA PHE A 133 11.07 8.13 -4.24
C PHE A 133 9.87 8.81 -3.56
N TYR A 134 9.36 8.20 -2.49
CA TYR A 134 8.15 8.68 -1.81
C TYR A 134 8.32 10.06 -1.18
N THR A 135 9.45 10.36 -0.56
CA THR A 135 9.70 11.69 0.04
C THR A 135 9.74 12.79 -1.02
N SER A 136 10.28 12.50 -2.20
CA SER A 136 10.28 13.44 -3.32
C SER A 136 8.87 13.70 -3.83
N VAL A 137 8.08 12.66 -4.12
CA VAL A 137 6.71 12.80 -4.62
C VAL A 137 5.79 13.42 -3.56
N CYS A 138 5.93 13.08 -2.29
CA CYS A 138 5.21 13.75 -1.20
C CYS A 138 5.57 15.23 -1.12
N GLY A 139 6.82 15.60 -1.36
CA GLY A 139 7.25 16.98 -1.47
C GLY A 139 6.51 17.72 -2.59
N TRP A 140 6.36 17.11 -3.77
CA TRP A 140 5.58 17.67 -4.88
C TRP A 140 4.12 17.88 -4.50
N MET A 141 3.50 16.89 -3.86
CA MET A 141 2.09 17.00 -3.44
C MET A 141 1.88 18.13 -2.44
N VAL A 142 2.77 18.30 -1.46
CA VAL A 142 2.68 19.38 -0.49
C VAL A 142 2.93 20.73 -1.16
N ALA A 143 3.88 20.84 -2.10
CA ALA A 143 4.11 22.01 -2.91
C ALA A 143 2.87 22.41 -3.71
N TYR A 144 2.21 21.44 -4.35
CA TYR A 144 0.96 21.65 -5.09
C TYR A 144 -0.17 22.14 -4.20
N LEU A 145 -0.36 21.47 -3.04
CA LEU A 145 -1.35 21.90 -2.06
C LEU A 145 -1.14 23.38 -1.66
N PHE A 146 0.11 23.77 -1.41
CA PHE A 146 0.44 25.15 -1.07
C PHE A 146 0.19 26.10 -2.23
N LYS A 147 0.60 25.75 -3.45
CA LYS A 147 0.39 26.55 -4.67
C LYS A 147 -1.10 26.72 -4.99
N MET A 148 -1.91 25.67 -4.82
CA MET A 148 -3.37 25.74 -4.96
C MET A 148 -3.99 26.66 -3.88
N ALA A 149 -3.60 26.49 -2.63
CA ALA A 149 -4.10 27.30 -1.52
C ALA A 149 -3.73 28.80 -1.63
N THR A 150 -2.63 29.12 -2.30
CA THR A 150 -2.17 30.50 -2.52
C THR A 150 -2.67 31.13 -3.84
N GLY A 151 -3.53 30.42 -4.60
CA GLY A 151 -4.06 30.91 -5.87
C GLY A 151 -3.02 31.00 -6.98
N THR A 152 -1.92 30.24 -6.90
CA THR A 152 -0.88 30.27 -7.95
C THR A 152 -1.39 29.74 -9.30
N PHE A 153 -2.47 28.95 -9.29
CA PHE A 153 -3.11 28.42 -10.47
C PHE A 153 -4.18 29.37 -11.05
N ASP A 154 -4.65 30.36 -10.26
CA ASP A 154 -5.66 31.31 -10.68
C ASP A 154 -5.12 32.16 -11.85
N GLY A 155 -5.71 32.01 -13.04
CA GLY A 155 -5.28 32.73 -14.24
C GLY A 155 -4.04 32.14 -14.96
N THR A 156 -3.58 30.95 -14.59
CA THR A 156 -2.51 30.26 -15.32
C THR A 156 -3.13 29.37 -16.38
N GLU A 157 -2.95 29.71 -17.66
CA GLU A 157 -3.53 28.93 -18.78
C GLU A 157 -2.91 27.53 -18.92
N ASP A 158 -1.75 27.24 -18.32
CA ASP A 158 -1.05 25.98 -18.48
C ASP A 158 -0.42 25.45 -17.17
N VAL A 159 -1.10 24.50 -16.58
CA VAL A 159 -0.65 23.77 -15.37
C VAL A 159 0.70 23.07 -15.61
N ALA A 160 1.01 22.68 -16.85
CA ALA A 160 2.27 22.02 -17.20
C ALA A 160 3.48 22.96 -17.03
N VAL A 161 3.30 24.27 -17.25
CA VAL A 161 4.35 25.26 -17.00
C VAL A 161 4.66 25.37 -15.50
N VAL A 162 3.64 25.35 -14.66
CA VAL A 162 3.81 25.38 -13.18
C VAL A 162 4.56 24.13 -12.72
N PHE A 163 4.20 22.97 -13.25
CA PHE A 163 4.89 21.71 -12.91
C PHE A 163 6.35 21.70 -13.39
N SER A 164 6.60 22.06 -14.64
CA SER A 164 7.95 22.08 -15.21
C SER A 164 8.86 23.11 -14.54
N SER A 165 8.33 24.29 -14.20
CA SER A 165 9.10 25.31 -13.46
C SER A 165 9.46 24.85 -12.05
N MET A 166 8.53 24.18 -11.35
CA MET A 166 8.78 23.60 -10.03
C MET A 166 9.81 22.48 -10.09
N THR A 167 9.64 21.52 -11.01
CA THR A 167 10.57 20.38 -11.15
C THR A 167 11.93 20.78 -11.71
N GLY A 168 12.00 21.86 -12.48
CA GLY A 168 13.24 22.47 -12.97
C GLY A 168 14.02 23.25 -11.90
N ASN A 169 13.45 23.50 -10.72
CA ASN A 169 14.10 24.21 -9.64
C ASN A 169 14.57 23.26 -8.52
N PRO A 170 15.85 22.81 -8.52
CA PRO A 170 16.33 21.84 -7.53
C PRO A 170 16.24 22.35 -6.08
N LEU A 171 16.34 23.65 -5.85
CA LEU A 171 16.30 24.23 -4.51
C LEU A 171 14.87 24.16 -3.94
N GLU A 172 13.88 24.51 -4.74
CA GLU A 172 12.46 24.42 -4.36
C GLU A 172 12.08 22.97 -4.07
N MET A 173 12.43 22.05 -4.96
CA MET A 173 12.18 20.62 -4.80
C MET A 173 12.82 20.05 -3.54
N THR A 174 14.08 20.37 -3.29
CA THR A 174 14.79 19.92 -2.08
C THR A 174 14.16 20.50 -0.82
N GLY A 175 13.74 21.76 -0.85
CA GLY A 175 13.05 22.40 0.27
C GLY A 175 11.77 21.68 0.68
N TRP A 176 10.89 21.38 -0.28
CA TRP A 176 9.65 20.65 -0.02
C TRP A 176 9.89 19.20 0.43
N MET A 177 10.85 18.51 -0.17
CA MET A 177 11.26 17.16 0.24
C MET A 177 11.79 17.16 1.69
N LEU A 178 12.64 18.11 2.06
CA LEU A 178 13.15 18.25 3.42
C LEU A 178 12.05 18.55 4.42
N LEU A 179 11.10 19.44 4.07
CA LEU A 179 9.95 19.74 4.92
C LEU A 179 9.16 18.46 5.25
N VAL A 180 8.80 17.67 4.24
CA VAL A 180 8.07 16.40 4.41
C VAL A 180 8.89 15.40 5.25
N THR A 181 10.17 15.30 4.98
CA THR A 181 11.09 14.41 5.71
C THR A 181 11.15 14.79 7.20
N VAL A 182 11.34 16.07 7.50
CA VAL A 182 11.38 16.57 8.88
C VAL A 182 10.02 16.34 9.59
N MET A 183 8.90 16.61 8.92
CA MET A 183 7.57 16.33 9.46
C MET A 183 7.39 14.84 9.77
N GLY A 184 7.80 13.96 8.87
CA GLY A 184 7.72 12.50 9.07
C GLY A 184 8.56 12.05 10.27
N PHE A 185 9.79 12.53 10.41
CA PHE A 185 10.63 12.23 11.56
C PHE A 185 10.06 12.80 12.87
N ALA A 186 9.50 14.01 12.85
CA ALA A 186 8.86 14.59 14.02
C ALA A 186 7.65 13.75 14.48
N ILE A 187 6.82 13.27 13.56
CA ILE A 187 5.69 12.37 13.87
C ILE A 187 6.19 11.06 14.48
N CYS A 188 7.22 10.47 13.87
CA CYS A 188 7.82 9.22 14.39
C CYS A 188 8.45 9.42 15.78
N ALA A 189 9.08 10.57 16.04
CA ALA A 189 9.70 10.90 17.32
C ALA A 189 8.69 11.05 18.47
N MET A 190 7.42 11.36 18.17
CA MET A 190 6.35 11.41 19.16
C MET A 190 5.87 10.01 19.64
N GLY A 191 6.42 8.93 19.06
CA GLY A 191 6.07 7.55 19.35
C GLY A 191 4.87 7.02 18.57
N VAL A 192 4.60 5.72 18.73
CA VAL A 192 3.58 5.02 17.93
C VAL A 192 2.17 5.50 18.26
N GLN A 193 1.80 5.59 19.53
CA GLN A 193 0.42 5.92 19.94
C GLN A 193 0.12 7.41 19.79
N LYS A 194 1.00 8.28 20.31
CA LYS A 194 0.76 9.73 20.34
C LYS A 194 1.03 10.39 18.98
N GLY A 195 2.03 9.91 18.25
CA GLY A 195 2.40 10.42 16.93
C GLY A 195 1.65 9.68 15.81
N VAL A 196 2.18 8.53 15.43
CA VAL A 196 1.73 7.82 14.23
C VAL A 196 0.25 7.45 14.28
N GLU A 197 -0.21 6.80 15.36
CA GLU A 197 -1.61 6.34 15.46
C GLU A 197 -2.61 7.50 15.45
N ARG A 198 -2.35 8.51 16.26
CA ARG A 198 -3.27 9.63 16.41
C ARG A 198 -3.41 10.43 15.10
N ILE A 199 -2.28 10.76 14.48
CA ILE A 199 -2.27 11.56 13.25
C ILE A 199 -2.88 10.76 12.10
N THR A 200 -2.49 9.50 11.91
CA THR A 200 -3.03 8.65 10.85
C THR A 200 -4.55 8.46 10.97
N LYS A 201 -5.10 8.32 12.17
CA LYS A 201 -6.56 8.22 12.35
C LYS A 201 -7.29 9.43 11.79
N TYR A 202 -6.83 10.65 12.11
CA TYR A 202 -7.46 11.87 11.59
C TYR A 202 -7.26 12.03 10.09
N MET A 203 -6.06 11.74 9.59
CA MET A 203 -5.76 11.80 8.15
C MET A 203 -6.60 10.80 7.36
N MET A 204 -6.74 9.56 7.84
CA MET A 204 -7.57 8.55 7.18
C MET A 204 -9.05 8.92 7.19
N ALA A 205 -9.56 9.45 8.30
CA ALA A 205 -10.94 9.93 8.37
C ALA A 205 -11.18 11.07 7.37
N ALA A 206 -10.27 12.05 7.33
CA ALA A 206 -10.35 13.15 6.36
C ALA A 206 -10.27 12.63 4.92
N LEU A 207 -9.35 11.70 4.62
CA LEU A 207 -9.21 11.07 3.31
C LEU A 207 -10.52 10.42 2.86
N PHE A 208 -11.16 9.60 3.68
CA PHE A 208 -12.42 8.95 3.32
C PHE A 208 -13.56 9.96 3.10
N ILE A 209 -13.63 11.03 3.90
CA ILE A 209 -14.64 12.10 3.72
C ILE A 209 -14.40 12.82 2.39
N PHE A 210 -13.17 13.23 2.09
CA PHE A 210 -12.85 13.90 0.84
C PHE A 210 -13.10 13.01 -0.37
N LEU A 211 -12.68 11.74 -0.32
CA LEU A 211 -12.95 10.79 -1.40
C LEU A 211 -14.45 10.59 -1.62
N ALA A 212 -15.25 10.48 -0.55
CA ALA A 212 -16.70 10.32 -0.67
C ALA A 212 -17.35 11.56 -1.33
N VAL A 213 -16.98 12.77 -0.89
CA VAL A 213 -17.48 14.02 -1.47
C VAL A 213 -17.10 14.14 -2.94
N LEU A 214 -15.82 13.91 -3.27
CA LEU A 214 -15.34 13.98 -4.66
C LEU A 214 -15.97 12.91 -5.54
N CYS A 215 -16.16 11.68 -5.03
CA CYS A 215 -16.80 10.59 -5.75
C CYS A 215 -18.25 10.95 -6.13
N VAL A 216 -19.03 11.45 -5.16
CA VAL A 216 -20.40 11.91 -5.42
C VAL A 216 -20.40 13.05 -6.44
N ARG A 217 -19.53 14.02 -6.28
CA ARG A 217 -19.41 15.17 -7.19
C ARG A 217 -19.04 14.72 -8.61
N SER A 218 -18.04 13.85 -8.74
CA SER A 218 -17.58 13.38 -10.05
C SER A 218 -18.63 12.52 -10.76
N CYS A 219 -19.35 11.66 -10.04
CA CYS A 219 -20.43 10.86 -10.62
C CYS A 219 -21.66 11.69 -11.06
N LEU A 220 -21.78 12.92 -10.58
CA LEU A 220 -22.87 13.84 -10.97
C LEU A 220 -22.45 14.82 -12.08
N LEU A 221 -21.24 14.73 -12.63
CA LEU A 221 -20.78 15.57 -13.72
C LEU A 221 -21.50 15.20 -15.02
N GLU A 222 -22.00 16.22 -15.70
CA GLU A 222 -22.54 16.08 -17.05
C GLU A 222 -21.44 15.64 -18.02
N GLY A 223 -21.68 14.61 -18.81
CA GLY A 223 -20.66 14.03 -19.72
C GLY A 223 -19.74 12.97 -19.06
N GLY A 224 -19.87 12.71 -17.75
CA GLY A 224 -19.09 11.70 -17.04
C GLY A 224 -19.57 10.25 -17.23
N GLU A 225 -20.74 10.05 -17.89
CA GLU A 225 -21.37 8.74 -18.05
C GLU A 225 -20.48 7.76 -18.83
N GLU A 226 -19.81 8.22 -19.88
CA GLU A 226 -18.89 7.41 -20.66
C GLU A 226 -17.68 6.95 -19.82
N GLY A 227 -17.16 7.82 -18.96
CA GLY A 227 -16.09 7.49 -18.03
C GLY A 227 -16.52 6.47 -16.99
N LEU A 228 -17.76 6.56 -16.48
CA LEU A 228 -18.33 5.55 -15.59
C LEU A 228 -18.51 4.21 -16.32
N ALA A 229 -18.99 4.22 -17.55
CA ALA A 229 -19.13 3.02 -18.37
C ALA A 229 -17.76 2.37 -18.63
N PHE A 230 -16.75 3.14 -19.00
CA PHE A 230 -15.38 2.65 -19.19
C PHE A 230 -14.82 1.99 -17.93
N TYR A 231 -15.09 2.57 -16.76
CA TYR A 231 -14.52 2.10 -15.50
C TYR A 231 -15.32 0.96 -14.85
N LEU A 232 -16.64 0.86 -15.08
CA LEU A 232 -17.50 -0.12 -14.41
C LEU A 232 -17.94 -1.27 -15.33
N LEU A 233 -17.98 -1.05 -16.65
CA LEU A 233 -18.39 -2.08 -17.60
C LEU A 233 -17.15 -2.75 -18.22
N PRO A 234 -16.88 -4.03 -17.91
CA PRO A 234 -15.69 -4.69 -18.41
C PRO A 234 -15.78 -4.96 -19.91
N ASN A 235 -14.84 -4.39 -20.66
CA ASN A 235 -14.64 -4.68 -22.05
C ASN A 235 -13.36 -5.50 -22.22
N PHE A 236 -13.50 -6.79 -22.49
CA PHE A 236 -12.36 -7.69 -22.65
C PHE A 236 -11.61 -7.50 -23.98
N ASP A 237 -12.25 -6.92 -25.01
CA ASP A 237 -11.56 -6.60 -26.25
C ASP A 237 -10.43 -5.60 -26.03
N ASN A 238 -10.66 -4.60 -25.16
CA ASN A 238 -9.62 -3.64 -24.76
C ASN A 238 -8.45 -4.29 -24.01
N LEU A 239 -8.68 -5.46 -23.41
CA LEU A 239 -7.65 -6.21 -22.68
C LEU A 239 -6.82 -7.10 -23.62
N PHE A 240 -7.46 -7.79 -24.58
CA PHE A 240 -6.80 -8.75 -25.47
C PHE A 240 -6.23 -8.11 -26.73
N ASN A 241 -6.87 -7.04 -27.21
CA ASN A 241 -6.48 -6.32 -28.43
C ASN A 241 -6.01 -4.89 -28.12
N ASN A 242 -5.32 -4.71 -26.98
CA ASN A 242 -4.82 -3.40 -26.58
C ASN A 242 -3.74 -2.92 -27.55
N PRO A 243 -3.85 -1.70 -28.14
CA PRO A 243 -2.87 -1.18 -29.07
C PRO A 243 -1.53 -0.81 -28.41
N SER A 244 -1.52 -0.56 -27.11
CA SER A 244 -0.36 -0.03 -26.37
C SER A 244 0.49 -1.12 -25.73
N ALA A 245 -0.07 -2.33 -25.47
CA ALA A 245 0.64 -3.39 -24.76
C ALA A 245 0.15 -4.78 -25.14
N SER A 246 1.04 -5.75 -25.07
CA SER A 246 0.69 -7.16 -25.22
C SER A 246 -0.02 -7.72 -23.98
N PHE A 247 -0.85 -8.74 -24.14
CA PHE A 247 -1.57 -9.37 -23.02
C PHE A 247 -0.65 -9.81 -21.86
N PRO A 248 0.54 -10.43 -22.08
CA PRO A 248 1.47 -10.76 -21.00
C PRO A 248 1.98 -9.53 -20.25
N GLU A 249 2.18 -8.40 -20.90
CA GLU A 249 2.58 -7.13 -20.26
C GLU A 249 1.46 -6.59 -19.39
N ILE A 250 0.22 -6.67 -19.85
CA ILE A 250 -0.97 -6.28 -19.07
C ILE A 250 -1.12 -7.16 -17.83
N VAL A 251 -0.93 -8.47 -17.97
CA VAL A 251 -0.95 -9.42 -16.83
C VAL A 251 0.14 -9.08 -15.83
N TYR A 252 1.37 -8.81 -16.30
CA TYR A 252 2.47 -8.39 -15.42
C TYR A 252 2.18 -7.05 -14.73
N ALA A 253 1.62 -6.09 -15.43
CA ALA A 253 1.22 -4.79 -14.86
C ALA A 253 0.17 -4.96 -13.76
N ALA A 254 -0.86 -5.81 -13.97
CA ALA A 254 -1.90 -6.09 -12.99
C ALA A 254 -1.33 -6.80 -11.75
N MET A 255 -0.46 -7.80 -11.94
CA MET A 255 0.22 -8.49 -10.85
C MET A 255 1.11 -7.52 -10.04
N SER A 256 1.91 -6.72 -10.73
CA SER A 256 2.76 -5.69 -10.12
C SER A 256 1.94 -4.67 -9.34
N GLN A 257 0.78 -4.25 -9.89
CA GLN A 257 -0.10 -3.32 -9.21
C GLN A 257 -0.71 -3.90 -7.94
N ALA A 258 -1.16 -5.14 -7.96
CA ALA A 258 -1.71 -5.82 -6.79
C ALA A 258 -0.71 -5.92 -5.62
N VAL A 259 0.58 -6.14 -5.93
CA VAL A 259 1.67 -6.14 -4.93
C VAL A 259 1.97 -4.73 -4.44
N PHE A 260 2.01 -3.76 -5.35
CA PHE A 260 2.36 -2.37 -5.04
C PHE A 260 1.29 -1.69 -4.17
N MET A 261 0.00 -1.90 -4.46
CA MET A 261 -1.12 -1.36 -3.68
C MET A 261 -1.01 -1.75 -2.21
N LEU A 262 -0.82 -3.02 -1.91
CA LEU A 262 -0.75 -3.53 -0.54
C LEU A 262 0.59 -3.24 0.17
N SER A 263 1.53 -2.58 -0.49
CA SER A 263 2.88 -2.30 0.04
C SER A 263 3.59 -3.55 0.58
N ILE A 264 3.38 -4.70 -0.09
CA ILE A 264 3.97 -5.99 0.28
C ILE A 264 5.26 -6.30 -0.49
N GLY A 265 6.03 -7.28 -0.02
CA GLY A 265 7.30 -7.70 -0.62
C GLY A 265 8.54 -7.04 -0.03
N ILE A 266 8.39 -5.87 0.59
CA ILE A 266 9.48 -5.12 1.25
C ILE A 266 9.49 -5.25 2.77
N GLY A 267 8.55 -6.04 3.32
CA GLY A 267 8.44 -6.30 4.75
C GLY A 267 7.83 -5.15 5.58
N SER A 268 7.21 -4.15 4.94
CA SER A 268 6.53 -3.06 5.66
C SER A 268 5.38 -3.60 6.51
N MET A 269 4.59 -4.53 5.97
CA MET A 269 3.47 -5.14 6.68
C MET A 269 3.92 -6.07 7.81
N SER A 270 5.13 -6.62 7.77
CA SER A 270 5.66 -7.42 8.89
C SER A 270 5.93 -6.56 10.13
N ILE A 271 6.21 -5.26 9.96
CA ILE A 271 6.32 -4.33 11.10
C ILE A 271 4.98 -4.25 11.84
N PHE A 272 3.87 -4.07 11.10
CA PHE A 272 2.53 -4.05 11.71
C PHE A 272 2.16 -5.41 12.30
N GLY A 273 2.51 -6.52 11.64
CA GLY A 273 2.38 -7.85 12.19
C GLY A 273 3.07 -8.03 13.55
N SER A 274 4.21 -7.37 13.76
CA SER A 274 4.94 -7.44 15.04
C SER A 274 4.25 -6.78 16.23
N TYR A 275 3.22 -5.96 15.97
CA TYR A 275 2.37 -5.35 17.00
C TYR A 275 1.04 -6.11 17.21
N MET A 276 0.79 -7.17 16.42
CA MET A 276 -0.42 -7.96 16.53
C MET A 276 -0.34 -8.95 17.68
N THR A 277 -1.39 -8.98 18.50
CA THR A 277 -1.56 -9.95 19.56
C THR A 277 -1.94 -11.34 18.99
N ARG A 278 -1.67 -12.41 19.75
CA ARG A 278 -1.90 -13.79 19.29
C ARG A 278 -3.37 -14.18 19.15
N ASP A 279 -4.27 -13.50 19.83
CA ASP A 279 -5.72 -13.69 19.80
C ASP A 279 -6.34 -13.26 18.46
N ARG A 280 -5.64 -12.47 17.65
CA ARG A 280 -6.16 -11.96 16.37
C ARG A 280 -5.92 -12.93 15.21
N ARG A 281 -6.92 -13.08 14.36
CA ARG A 281 -6.83 -13.90 13.14
C ARG A 281 -6.16 -13.08 12.04
N LEU A 282 -4.97 -13.51 11.58
CA LEU A 282 -4.18 -12.83 10.53
C LEU A 282 -4.99 -12.62 9.25
N MET A 283 -5.64 -13.67 8.76
CA MET A 283 -6.46 -13.61 7.55
C MET A 283 -7.58 -12.57 7.68
N GLY A 284 -8.25 -12.49 8.83
CA GLY A 284 -9.32 -11.53 9.05
C GLY A 284 -8.85 -10.07 9.04
N GLU A 285 -7.66 -9.79 9.55
CA GLU A 285 -7.08 -8.45 9.50
C GLU A 285 -6.55 -8.13 8.08
N ALA A 286 -5.93 -9.11 7.40
CA ALA A 286 -5.47 -8.95 6.02
C ALA A 286 -6.61 -8.64 5.06
N VAL A 287 -7.72 -9.37 5.14
CA VAL A 287 -8.91 -9.13 4.30
C VAL A 287 -9.49 -7.73 4.53
N ARG A 288 -9.53 -7.25 5.77
CA ARG A 288 -10.04 -5.90 6.07
C ARG A 288 -9.14 -4.82 5.51
N ILE A 289 -7.82 -4.97 5.65
CA ILE A 289 -6.84 -4.01 5.13
C ILE A 289 -6.90 -4.00 3.60
N ALA A 290 -6.86 -5.16 2.95
CA ALA A 290 -7.00 -5.26 1.51
C ALA A 290 -8.34 -4.71 1.01
N GLY A 291 -9.44 -4.93 1.75
CA GLY A 291 -10.75 -4.37 1.43
C GLY A 291 -10.80 -2.85 1.51
N LEU A 292 -10.20 -2.25 2.54
CA LEU A 292 -10.10 -0.78 2.67
C LEU A 292 -9.21 -0.19 1.57
N ASP A 293 -8.10 -0.84 1.26
CA ASP A 293 -7.18 -0.46 0.20
C ASP A 293 -7.86 -0.48 -1.17
N THR A 294 -8.53 -1.58 -1.50
CA THR A 294 -9.31 -1.72 -2.75
C THR A 294 -10.44 -0.71 -2.82
N LEU A 295 -11.15 -0.44 -1.72
CA LEU A 295 -12.21 0.56 -1.67
C LEU A 295 -11.67 1.95 -2.08
N VAL A 296 -10.53 2.36 -1.54
CA VAL A 296 -9.91 3.65 -1.90
C VAL A 296 -9.49 3.67 -3.37
N ALA A 297 -8.93 2.59 -3.91
CA ALA A 297 -8.58 2.49 -5.32
C ALA A 297 -9.82 2.61 -6.22
N ILE A 298 -10.92 1.93 -5.87
CA ILE A 298 -12.18 2.02 -6.60
C ILE A 298 -12.73 3.45 -6.54
N MET A 299 -12.74 4.09 -5.38
CA MET A 299 -13.19 5.48 -5.23
C MET A 299 -12.32 6.44 -6.05
N ALA A 300 -11.00 6.25 -6.09
CA ALA A 300 -10.11 7.07 -6.91
C ALA A 300 -10.44 6.93 -8.41
N GLY A 301 -10.73 5.73 -8.90
CA GLY A 301 -11.20 5.53 -10.27
C GLY A 301 -12.54 6.20 -10.54
N LEU A 302 -13.52 6.10 -9.61
CA LEU A 302 -14.84 6.77 -9.72
C LEU A 302 -14.73 8.31 -9.69
N ILE A 303 -13.66 8.86 -9.17
CA ILE A 303 -13.38 10.30 -9.21
C ILE A 303 -12.76 10.68 -10.55
N ILE A 304 -11.73 9.94 -10.95
CA ILE A 304 -10.86 10.34 -12.05
C ILE A 304 -11.48 10.08 -13.41
N PHE A 305 -12.06 8.88 -13.66
CA PHE A 305 -12.55 8.54 -14.99
C PHE A 305 -13.74 9.41 -15.44
N PRO A 306 -14.80 9.60 -14.63
CA PRO A 306 -15.91 10.48 -15.05
C PRO A 306 -15.43 11.91 -15.30
N ALA A 307 -14.52 12.42 -14.45
CA ALA A 307 -13.99 13.75 -14.61
C ALA A 307 -13.13 13.90 -15.88
N CYS A 308 -12.25 12.93 -16.17
CA CYS A 308 -11.45 12.95 -17.41
C CYS A 308 -12.34 12.96 -18.65
N PHE A 309 -13.35 12.11 -18.71
CA PHE A 309 -14.25 12.02 -19.86
C PHE A 309 -15.14 13.26 -19.99
N ALA A 310 -15.68 13.80 -18.88
CA ALA A 310 -16.49 15.01 -18.90
C ALA A 310 -15.73 16.24 -19.45
N TYR A 311 -14.43 16.31 -19.16
CA TYR A 311 -13.59 17.43 -19.65
C TYR A 311 -12.78 17.08 -20.90
N GLY A 312 -13.02 15.92 -21.53
CA GLY A 312 -12.32 15.49 -22.75
C GLY A 312 -10.82 15.24 -22.58
N ILE A 313 -10.39 14.86 -21.37
CA ILE A 313 -9.00 14.62 -21.02
C ILE A 313 -8.72 13.13 -21.09
N ASN A 314 -7.61 12.74 -21.75
CA ASN A 314 -7.26 11.34 -21.87
C ASN A 314 -6.75 10.77 -20.53
N PRO A 315 -7.36 9.69 -19.99
CA PRO A 315 -6.96 9.09 -18.72
C PRO A 315 -5.63 8.32 -18.78
N ASP A 316 -5.07 8.06 -19.97
CA ASP A 316 -3.79 7.38 -20.18
C ASP A 316 -2.56 8.31 -20.10
N SER A 317 -2.72 9.54 -19.60
CA SER A 317 -1.65 10.56 -19.52
C SER A 317 -0.47 10.17 -18.60
N GLY A 318 -0.44 8.95 -18.12
CA GLY A 318 0.65 8.40 -17.30
C GLY A 318 0.79 9.09 -15.94
N PRO A 319 2.03 9.23 -15.42
CA PRO A 319 2.28 9.89 -14.14
C PRO A 319 1.80 11.34 -14.07
N ASN A 320 1.63 11.99 -15.21
CA ASN A 320 1.18 13.37 -15.33
C ASN A 320 -0.29 13.55 -14.93
N LEU A 321 -1.08 12.46 -14.92
CA LEU A 321 -2.51 12.49 -14.60
C LEU A 321 -2.82 13.25 -13.31
N VAL A 322 -2.06 13.02 -12.24
CA VAL A 322 -2.30 13.67 -10.94
C VAL A 322 -1.80 15.12 -10.91
N PHE A 323 -0.67 15.40 -11.56
CA PHE A 323 -0.02 16.71 -11.43
C PHE A 323 -0.41 17.72 -12.52
N LEU A 324 -0.86 17.24 -13.67
CA LEU A 324 -1.28 18.10 -14.76
C LEU A 324 -2.79 18.03 -15.01
N THR A 325 -3.35 16.84 -15.06
CA THR A 325 -4.75 16.63 -15.44
C THR A 325 -5.71 16.95 -14.30
N LEU A 326 -5.48 16.39 -13.10
CA LEU A 326 -6.39 16.61 -11.98
C LEU A 326 -6.47 18.06 -11.52
N PRO A 327 -5.38 18.86 -11.41
CA PRO A 327 -5.48 20.26 -11.08
C PRO A 327 -6.34 21.04 -12.07
N HIS A 328 -6.19 20.76 -13.38
CA HIS A 328 -7.01 21.39 -14.41
C HIS A 328 -8.49 21.00 -14.31
N VAL A 329 -8.78 19.73 -13.99
CA VAL A 329 -10.14 19.26 -13.71
C VAL A 329 -10.72 19.97 -12.48
N PHE A 330 -9.95 20.09 -11.40
CA PHE A 330 -10.41 20.73 -10.17
C PHE A 330 -10.62 22.25 -10.31
N GLU A 331 -9.88 22.91 -11.18
CA GLU A 331 -10.09 24.32 -11.50
C GLU A 331 -11.41 24.56 -12.23
N GLN A 332 -11.86 23.60 -13.03
CA GLN A 332 -13.12 23.66 -13.78
C GLN A 332 -14.34 23.17 -12.98
N MET A 333 -14.13 22.48 -11.86
CA MET A 333 -15.19 21.99 -10.96
C MET A 333 -15.66 23.02 -9.96
#